data_625f5f18353deec8d2a269cdeef05ead
#
_entry.id   625f5f18353deec8d2a269cdeef05ead
#
_cell.length_a   1.000
_cell.length_b   1.000
_cell.length_c   1.000
_cell.angle_alpha   90.00
_cell.angle_beta   90.00
_cell.angle_gamma   90.00
#
_symmetry.space_group_name_H-M   'P 1'
#
loop_
_entity.id
_entity.type
_entity.pdbx_description
1 polymer ?
#
loop_
_entity_poly.entity_id
_entity_poly.type
_entity_poly.pdbx_seq_one_letter_code
_entity_poly.pdbx_strand_id
1 'polypeptide(L)'
;MECHAWMVTIPLGNKKHVASLGSQSVTKRMKDICVPYKSEYFLNPGHPATKEYLMKLVREVVSGYDVDGVHFDYLRYPENAPLFPDKYDFRRYNKGRTLDQWRRDNISEIVRYIYKGVKAMK
;
A
#
# COMPACT_ATOMS: atom_id res chain seq x y z
N MET A 1 17.83 -18.55 14.69
CA MET A 1 16.58 -17.74 14.86
C MET A 1 16.36 -16.92 13.61
N GLU A 2 15.14 -16.98 13.07
CA GLU A 2 14.77 -16.13 11.94
C GLU A 2 14.23 -14.80 12.46
N CYS A 3 14.54 -13.74 11.74
CA CYS A 3 14.06 -12.40 12.04
C CYS A 3 13.26 -11.88 10.84
N HIS A 4 11.99 -11.62 11.03
CA HIS A 4 11.11 -11.10 9.98
C HIS A 4 10.65 -9.69 10.33
N ALA A 5 10.80 -8.75 9.41
CA ALA A 5 10.28 -7.40 9.56
C ALA A 5 8.76 -7.43 9.38
N TRP A 6 8.03 -6.82 10.31
CA TRP A 6 6.57 -6.71 10.24
C TRP A 6 6.22 -5.31 9.73
N MET A 7 5.47 -5.26 8.64
CA MET A 7 5.11 -3.99 8.00
C MET A 7 3.60 -3.87 7.85
N VAL A 8 3.05 -2.78 8.36
CA VAL A 8 1.67 -2.36 8.08
C VAL A 8 1.69 -1.60 6.77
N THR A 9 0.89 -2.04 5.79
CA THR A 9 1.06 -1.58 4.41
C THR A 9 0.05 -0.51 3.98
N ILE A 10 -1.23 -0.83 3.91
CA ILE A 10 -2.22 0.08 3.33
C ILE A 10 -2.67 1.18 4.30
N PRO A 11 -3.02 0.90 5.57
CA PRO A 11 -3.40 1.96 6.49
C PRO A 11 -2.22 2.85 6.86
N LEU A 12 -2.43 4.17 6.87
CA LEU A 12 -1.41 5.15 7.23
C LEU A 12 -1.63 5.74 8.63
N GLY A 13 -2.78 5.47 9.23
CA GLY A 13 -3.12 5.96 10.56
C GLY A 13 -4.24 6.97 10.54
N ASN A 14 -4.70 7.38 11.74
CA ASN A 14 -5.79 8.35 11.83
C ASN A 14 -5.32 9.74 11.40
N LYS A 15 -6.28 10.60 11.08
CA LYS A 15 -5.97 11.93 10.52
C LYS A 15 -5.17 12.80 11.47
N LYS A 16 -5.40 12.70 12.78
CA LYS A 16 -4.61 13.44 13.77
C LYS A 16 -3.16 13.04 13.77
N HIS A 17 -2.90 11.73 13.76
CA HIS A 17 -1.53 11.21 13.74
C HIS A 17 -0.79 11.64 12.47
N VAL A 18 -1.45 11.48 11.32
CA VAL A 18 -0.85 11.86 10.03
C VAL A 18 -0.55 13.36 9.98
N ALA A 19 -1.47 14.18 10.49
CA ALA A 19 -1.25 15.63 10.53
C ALA A 19 -0.06 16.01 11.42
N SER A 20 0.18 15.25 12.49
CA SER A 20 1.31 15.51 13.40
C SER A 20 2.69 15.27 12.74
N LEU A 21 2.74 14.47 11.67
CA LEU A 21 3.98 14.20 10.94
C LEU A 21 4.40 15.35 10.02
N GLY A 22 3.50 16.30 9.77
CA GLY A 22 3.80 17.49 8.96
C GLY A 22 4.26 17.14 7.54
N SER A 23 5.30 17.84 7.06
CA SER A 23 5.80 17.64 5.71
C SER A 23 6.50 16.29 5.48
N GLN A 24 6.82 15.58 6.55
CA GLN A 24 7.43 14.25 6.45
C GLN A 24 6.41 13.16 6.12
N SER A 25 5.12 13.44 6.26
CA SER A 25 4.07 12.48 5.98
C SER A 25 4.01 12.13 4.49
N VAL A 26 3.78 10.85 4.20
CA VAL A 26 3.55 10.39 2.82
C VAL A 26 2.34 11.07 2.19
N THR A 27 1.35 11.45 3.00
CA THR A 27 0.17 12.17 2.52
C THR A 27 0.50 13.55 1.96
N LYS A 28 1.63 14.12 2.38
CA LYS A 28 2.14 15.39 1.84
C LYS A 28 3.11 15.18 0.69
N ARG A 29 4.00 14.19 0.81
CA ARG A 29 5.04 13.93 -0.19
C ARG A 29 4.50 13.21 -1.42
N MET A 30 3.53 12.32 -1.25
CA MET A 30 2.97 11.49 -2.34
C MET A 30 1.44 11.43 -2.23
N LYS A 31 0.82 12.59 -2.20
CA LYS A 31 -0.63 12.68 -1.99
C LYS A 31 -1.48 11.94 -3.03
N ASP A 32 -0.94 11.75 -4.23
CA ASP A 32 -1.69 11.08 -5.31
C ASP A 32 -2.02 9.62 -5.01
N ILE A 33 -1.20 8.96 -4.18
CA ILE A 33 -1.43 7.57 -3.80
C ILE A 33 -2.13 7.43 -2.45
N CYS A 34 -2.46 8.54 -1.79
CA CYS A 34 -3.07 8.55 -0.47
C CYS A 34 -4.51 9.02 -0.55
N VAL A 35 -5.41 8.34 0.14
CA VAL A 35 -6.82 8.72 0.17
C VAL A 35 -7.33 8.79 1.59
N PRO A 36 -8.16 9.80 1.92
CA PRO A 36 -8.87 9.84 3.20
C PRO A 36 -10.09 8.92 3.14
N TYR A 37 -10.32 8.17 4.20
CA TYR A 37 -11.51 7.35 4.31
C TYR A 37 -11.90 7.26 5.78
N LYS A 38 -13.11 7.72 6.11
CA LYS A 38 -13.57 7.85 7.49
C LYS A 38 -12.59 8.72 8.29
N SER A 39 -12.09 8.25 9.42
CA SER A 39 -11.17 9.02 10.27
C SER A 39 -9.70 8.75 10.01
N GLU A 40 -9.39 8.00 8.95
CA GLU A 40 -8.02 7.54 8.66
C GLU A 40 -7.60 7.91 7.24
N TYR A 41 -6.29 7.82 7.00
CA TYR A 41 -5.71 7.84 5.66
C TYR A 41 -5.26 6.44 5.27
N PHE A 42 -5.36 6.14 3.97
CA PHE A 42 -4.95 4.86 3.41
C PHE A 42 -4.16 5.10 2.13
N LEU A 43 -3.25 4.18 1.81
CA LEU A 43 -2.71 4.09 0.46
C LEU A 43 -3.81 3.57 -0.45
N ASN A 44 -3.82 4.05 -1.70
CA ASN A 44 -4.80 3.60 -2.70
C ASN A 44 -4.22 2.43 -3.50
N PRO A 45 -4.68 1.18 -3.26
CA PRO A 45 -4.14 0.03 -3.98
C PRO A 45 -4.39 0.08 -5.49
N GLY A 46 -5.38 0.86 -5.94
CA GLY A 46 -5.69 1.00 -7.35
C GLY A 46 -4.80 1.97 -8.11
N HIS A 47 -3.97 2.75 -7.41
CA HIS A 47 -3.06 3.69 -8.06
C HIS A 47 -1.78 2.95 -8.46
N PRO A 48 -1.34 3.07 -9.73
CA PRO A 48 -0.16 2.33 -10.21
C PRO A 48 1.12 2.60 -9.40
N ALA A 49 1.29 3.78 -8.83
CA ALA A 49 2.48 4.13 -8.07
C ALA A 49 2.52 3.55 -6.67
N THR A 50 1.41 3.02 -6.14
CA THR A 50 1.36 2.48 -4.77
C THR A 50 2.30 1.30 -4.60
N LYS A 51 2.31 0.36 -5.54
CA LYS A 51 3.21 -0.82 -5.44
C LYS A 51 4.68 -0.41 -5.50
N GLU A 52 5.01 0.61 -6.26
CA GLU A 52 6.39 1.11 -6.35
C GLU A 52 6.82 1.76 -5.04
N TYR A 53 5.93 2.51 -4.42
CA TYR A 53 6.19 3.12 -3.12
C TYR A 53 6.42 2.05 -2.04
N LEU A 54 5.56 1.03 -1.99
CA LEU A 54 5.71 -0.07 -1.04
C LEU A 54 7.00 -0.85 -1.28
N MET A 55 7.35 -1.08 -2.54
CA MET A 55 8.61 -1.75 -2.88
C MET A 55 9.82 -0.95 -2.43
N LYS A 56 9.75 0.37 -2.54
CA LYS A 56 10.83 1.25 -2.05
C LYS A 56 11.04 1.06 -0.54
N LEU A 57 9.95 1.02 0.24
CA LEU A 57 10.04 0.78 1.68
C LEU A 57 10.61 -0.60 1.99
N VAL A 58 10.19 -1.61 1.25
CA VAL A 58 10.70 -2.98 1.42
C VAL A 58 12.20 -3.04 1.14
N ARG A 59 12.66 -2.39 0.09
CA ARG A 59 14.08 -2.33 -0.24
C ARG A 59 14.89 -1.69 0.88
N GLU A 60 14.38 -0.62 1.48
CA GLU A 60 15.05 0.03 2.60
C GLU A 60 15.18 -0.92 3.79
N VAL A 61 14.13 -1.68 4.10
CA VAL A 61 14.14 -2.64 5.21
C VAL A 61 15.10 -3.80 4.92
N VAL A 62 15.00 -4.39 3.74
CA VAL A 62 15.80 -5.59 3.39
C VAL A 62 17.28 -5.26 3.25
N SER A 63 17.62 -4.09 2.68
CA SER A 63 19.02 -3.71 2.48
C SER A 63 19.63 -3.04 3.71
N GLY A 64 18.83 -2.41 4.57
CA GLY A 64 19.32 -1.68 5.73
C GLY A 64 19.36 -2.49 7.03
N TYR A 65 18.71 -3.65 7.08
CA TYR A 65 18.60 -4.46 8.28
C TYR A 65 18.84 -5.93 7.95
N ASP A 66 19.39 -6.66 8.91
CA ASP A 66 19.63 -8.10 8.77
C ASP A 66 18.34 -8.87 9.08
N VAL A 67 17.46 -8.97 8.09
CA VAL A 67 16.19 -9.67 8.23
C VAL A 67 16.13 -10.87 7.29
N ASP A 68 15.46 -11.93 7.73
CA ASP A 68 15.29 -13.16 6.95
C ASP A 68 14.09 -13.08 6.00
N GLY A 69 13.15 -12.19 6.30
CA GLY A 69 11.97 -11.99 5.47
C GLY A 69 11.18 -10.78 5.90
N VAL A 70 10.08 -10.53 5.19
CA VAL A 70 9.18 -9.41 5.48
C VAL A 70 7.76 -9.98 5.59
N HIS A 71 7.05 -9.59 6.63
CA HIS A 71 5.65 -9.93 6.84
C HIS A 71 4.79 -8.69 6.61
N PHE A 72 3.86 -8.78 5.66
CA PHE A 72 2.94 -7.68 5.38
C PHE A 72 1.64 -7.90 6.15
N ASP A 73 1.19 -6.84 6.81
CA ASP A 73 -0.08 -6.82 7.52
C ASP A 73 -0.98 -5.76 6.90
N TYR A 74 -2.29 -5.99 6.97
CA TYR A 74 -3.30 -5.07 6.43
C TYR A 74 -3.13 -4.78 4.93
N LEU A 75 -2.65 -5.74 4.16
CA LEU A 75 -2.54 -5.61 2.71
C LEU A 75 -3.90 -5.93 2.08
N ARG A 76 -4.84 -5.03 2.29
CA ARG A 76 -6.23 -5.17 1.86
C ARG A 76 -6.91 -3.80 1.86
N TYR A 77 -8.05 -3.73 1.19
CA TYR A 77 -8.92 -2.56 1.30
C TYR A 77 -9.54 -2.51 2.71
N PRO A 78 -9.87 -1.30 3.20
CA PRO A 78 -10.51 -1.18 4.52
C PRO A 78 -11.91 -1.79 4.52
N GLU A 79 -12.44 -2.07 5.71
CA GLU A 79 -13.81 -2.54 5.86
C GLU A 79 -14.79 -1.51 5.30
N ASN A 80 -15.96 -1.96 4.84
CA ASN A 80 -16.96 -1.14 4.17
C ASN A 80 -16.41 -0.47 2.91
N ALA A 81 -15.63 -1.24 2.16
CA ALA A 81 -14.95 -0.78 0.96
C ALA A 81 -15.84 -0.21 -0.15
N PRO A 82 -17.17 -0.46 -0.25
CA PRO A 82 -17.98 0.19 -1.29
C PRO A 82 -17.88 1.71 -1.30
N LEU A 83 -17.57 2.33 -0.16
CA LEU A 83 -17.46 3.78 -0.03
C LEU A 83 -16.02 4.28 -0.18
N PHE A 84 -15.05 3.40 -0.41
CA PHE A 84 -13.66 3.78 -0.58
C PHE A 84 -13.49 4.65 -1.82
N PRO A 85 -12.78 5.80 -1.74
CA PRO A 85 -12.74 6.77 -2.84
C PRO A 85 -11.75 6.40 -3.94
N ASP A 86 -12.03 5.34 -4.68
CA ASP A 86 -11.17 4.87 -5.79
C ASP A 86 -11.91 4.83 -7.14
N LYS A 87 -13.03 5.53 -7.27
CA LYS A 87 -13.82 5.51 -8.50
C LYS A 87 -13.05 5.99 -9.73
N TYR A 88 -12.21 7.01 -9.56
CA TYR A 88 -11.42 7.55 -10.65
C TYR A 88 -10.48 6.49 -11.23
N ASP A 89 -9.75 5.81 -10.34
CA ASP A 89 -8.81 4.77 -10.77
C ASP A 89 -9.55 3.56 -11.34
N PHE A 90 -10.69 3.21 -10.78
CA PHE A 90 -11.51 2.13 -11.32
C PHE A 90 -11.94 2.43 -12.75
N ARG A 91 -12.46 3.62 -13.01
CA ARG A 91 -12.89 4.03 -14.36
C ARG A 91 -11.73 3.97 -15.34
N ARG A 92 -10.53 4.34 -14.90
CA ARG A 92 -9.35 4.41 -15.77
C ARG A 92 -8.73 3.05 -16.02
N TYR A 93 -8.74 2.14 -15.06
CA TYR A 93 -7.94 0.92 -15.10
C TYR A 93 -8.73 -0.38 -15.03
N ASN A 94 -10.06 -0.37 -15.01
CA ASN A 94 -10.86 -1.58 -14.80
C ASN A 94 -10.74 -2.63 -15.92
N LYS A 95 -10.52 -2.20 -17.15
CA LYS A 95 -10.42 -3.09 -18.32
C LYS A 95 -11.59 -4.09 -18.42
N GLY A 96 -12.80 -3.63 -18.15
CA GLY A 96 -13.99 -4.45 -18.22
C GLY A 96 -14.28 -5.31 -16.99
N ARG A 97 -13.47 -5.23 -15.94
CA ARG A 97 -13.68 -6.00 -14.71
C ARG A 97 -14.68 -5.32 -13.80
N THR A 98 -15.33 -6.10 -12.92
CA THR A 98 -16.14 -5.54 -11.86
C THR A 98 -15.27 -4.85 -10.81
N LEU A 99 -15.86 -4.00 -9.98
CA LEU A 99 -15.14 -3.31 -8.92
C LEU A 99 -14.45 -4.30 -7.98
N ASP A 100 -15.16 -5.36 -7.54
CA ASP A 100 -14.59 -6.35 -6.63
C ASP A 100 -13.43 -7.11 -7.27
N GLN A 101 -13.57 -7.50 -8.54
CA GLN A 101 -12.49 -8.21 -9.24
C GLN A 101 -11.28 -7.31 -9.43
N TRP A 102 -11.49 -6.07 -9.84
CA TRP A 102 -10.43 -5.10 -10.02
C TRP A 102 -9.66 -4.85 -8.72
N ARG A 103 -10.39 -4.69 -7.60
CA ARG A 103 -9.75 -4.48 -6.30
C ARG A 103 -8.94 -5.69 -5.86
N ARG A 104 -9.45 -6.91 -6.05
CA ARG A 104 -8.69 -8.14 -5.74
C ARG A 104 -7.43 -8.23 -6.58
N ASP A 105 -7.55 -7.90 -7.86
CA ASP A 105 -6.40 -7.94 -8.76
C ASP A 105 -5.35 -6.90 -8.38
N ASN A 106 -5.77 -5.73 -7.88
CA ASN A 106 -4.84 -4.70 -7.40
C ASN A 106 -3.99 -5.22 -6.24
N ILE A 107 -4.60 -5.89 -5.27
CA ILE A 107 -3.85 -6.46 -4.15
C ILE A 107 -2.93 -7.58 -4.63
N SER A 108 -3.42 -8.47 -5.50
CA SER A 108 -2.61 -9.55 -6.06
C SER A 108 -1.41 -9.01 -6.83
N GLU A 109 -1.58 -7.93 -7.58
CA GLU A 109 -0.50 -7.29 -8.34
C GLU A 109 0.56 -6.70 -7.41
N ILE A 110 0.14 -6.06 -6.31
CA ILE A 110 1.07 -5.51 -5.31
C ILE A 110 1.91 -6.65 -4.72
N VAL A 111 1.26 -7.74 -4.30
CA VAL A 111 1.95 -8.89 -3.73
C VAL A 111 2.96 -9.47 -4.71
N ARG A 112 2.53 -9.68 -5.96
CA ARG A 112 3.40 -10.24 -7.01
C ARG A 112 4.60 -9.35 -7.28
N TYR A 113 4.38 -8.06 -7.39
CA TYR A 113 5.44 -7.08 -7.66
C TYR A 113 6.49 -7.09 -6.56
N ILE A 114 6.04 -7.04 -5.30
CA ILE A 114 6.95 -7.04 -4.14
C ILE A 114 7.68 -8.37 -4.02
N TYR A 115 6.98 -9.50 -4.22
CA TYR A 115 7.59 -10.83 -4.15
C TYR A 115 8.74 -10.95 -5.15
N LYS A 116 8.53 -10.55 -6.40
CA LYS A 116 9.56 -10.57 -7.42
C LYS A 116 10.74 -9.67 -7.06
N GLY A 117 10.46 -8.49 -6.53
CA GLY A 117 11.50 -7.55 -6.13
C GLY A 117 12.35 -8.08 -5.00
N VAL A 118 11.75 -8.69 -3.99
CA VAL A 118 12.49 -9.29 -2.86
C VAL A 118 13.33 -10.47 -3.32
N LYS A 119 12.77 -11.34 -4.17
CA LYS A 119 13.51 -12.49 -4.70
C LYS A 119 14.74 -12.05 -5.50
N ALA A 120 14.66 -10.93 -6.20
CA ALA A 120 15.80 -10.40 -6.95
C ALA A 120 16.91 -9.87 -6.03
N MET A 121 16.58 -9.51 -4.78
CA MET A 121 17.53 -9.00 -3.79
C MET A 121 18.18 -10.11 -2.96
N LYS A 122 17.57 -11.27 -2.91
CA LYS A 122 17.99 -12.38 -2.03
C LYS A 122 18.33 -13.68 -2.85
#